data_61178b72702f1f6d5752d472a8bd4540
#
_entry.id   61178b72702f1f6d5752d472a8bd4540
#
_cell.length_a   1.000
_cell.length_b   1.000
_cell.length_c   1.000
_cell.angle_alpha   90.00
_cell.angle_beta   90.00
_cell.angle_gamma   90.00
#
_symmetry.space_group_name_H-M   'P 1'
#
loop_
_entity.id
_entity.type
_entity.pdbx_description
1 polymer ?
#
loop_
_entity_poly.entity_id
_entity_poly.type
_entity_poly.pdbx_seq_one_letter_code
_entity_poly.pdbx_strand_id
1 'polypeptide(L)'
;LQTTPRPIREIAHDILLDWKGLGPYRAYLTPLFKFNKITDKDPQLGFPGAAKSAVLGFLANSQSWKGETARKIKEELKGLLNQN
;
A
#
# COMPACT_ATOMS: atom_id res chain seq x y z
N LEU A 1 11.21 -8.30 20.44
CA LEU A 1 10.81 -9.03 19.24
C LEU A 1 10.59 -8.09 18.09
N GLN A 2 11.22 -8.37 16.99
CA GLN A 2 10.99 -7.60 15.79
C GLN A 2 10.13 -8.38 14.85
N THR A 3 9.11 -7.73 14.35
CA THR A 3 8.28 -8.32 13.32
C THR A 3 8.75 -7.79 11.97
N THR A 4 8.94 -8.71 11.03
CA THR A 4 9.24 -8.33 9.67
C THR A 4 8.00 -7.69 9.06
N PRO A 5 8.13 -6.53 8.40
CA PRO A 5 6.97 -5.93 7.75
C PRO A 5 6.39 -6.89 6.71
N ARG A 6 5.08 -6.89 6.61
CA ARG A 6 4.40 -7.71 5.61
C ARG A 6 4.72 -7.20 4.21
N PRO A 7 4.78 -8.10 3.21
CA PRO A 7 4.89 -7.63 1.82
C PRO A 7 3.74 -6.69 1.47
N ILE A 8 4.05 -5.65 0.71
CA ILE A 8 3.03 -4.68 0.32
C ILE A 8 1.88 -5.35 -0.41
N ARG A 9 2.16 -6.37 -1.25
CA ARG A 9 1.11 -7.08 -1.97
C ARG A 9 0.12 -7.77 -1.02
N GLU A 10 0.56 -8.22 0.15
CA GLU A 10 -0.35 -8.81 1.14
C GLU A 10 -1.24 -7.74 1.76
N ILE A 11 -0.66 -6.59 2.05
CA ILE A 11 -1.42 -5.46 2.55
C ILE A 11 -2.47 -5.06 1.52
N ALA A 12 -2.08 -5.02 0.25
CA ALA A 12 -3.00 -4.69 -0.84
C ALA A 12 -4.17 -5.67 -0.90
N HIS A 13 -3.92 -6.94 -0.66
CA HIS A 13 -4.97 -7.95 -0.65
C HIS A 13 -5.97 -7.69 0.47
N ASP A 14 -5.48 -7.33 1.65
CA ASP A 14 -6.35 -7.01 2.78
C ASP A 14 -7.21 -5.78 2.48
N ILE A 15 -6.63 -4.78 1.81
CA ILE A 15 -7.39 -3.59 1.41
C ILE A 15 -8.52 -3.99 0.46
N LEU A 16 -8.20 -4.82 -0.51
CA LEU A 16 -9.19 -5.28 -1.49
C LEU A 16 -10.36 -5.98 -0.81
N LEU A 17 -10.10 -6.77 0.22
CA LEU A 17 -11.14 -7.51 0.92
C LEU A 17 -11.99 -6.62 1.83
N ASP A 18 -11.43 -5.55 2.37
CA ASP A 18 -12.12 -4.72 3.35
C ASP A 18 -12.84 -3.51 2.73
N TRP A 19 -12.25 -2.90 1.72
CA TRP A 19 -12.75 -1.62 1.20
C TRP A 19 -13.86 -1.85 0.18
N LYS A 20 -15.10 -1.73 0.64
CA LYS A 20 -16.25 -1.98 -0.22
C LYS A 20 -16.49 -0.89 -1.25
N GLY A 21 -16.08 0.34 -0.96
CA GLY A 21 -16.21 1.46 -1.88
C GLY A 21 -15.02 1.64 -2.81
N LEU A 22 -14.20 0.59 -2.97
CA LEU A 22 -12.95 0.68 -3.72
C LEU A 22 -13.13 1.00 -5.21
N GLY A 23 -14.26 0.63 -5.81
CA GLY A 23 -14.43 0.67 -7.27
C GLY A 23 -13.75 1.82 -7.98
N PRO A 24 -14.12 3.10 -7.69
CA PRO A 24 -13.51 4.24 -8.38
C PRO A 24 -12.02 4.43 -8.08
N TYR A 25 -11.53 3.84 -7.01
CA TYR A 25 -10.15 4.03 -6.54
C TYR A 25 -9.26 2.83 -6.82
N ARG A 26 -9.76 1.84 -7.56
CA ARG A 26 -9.02 0.61 -7.82
C ARG A 26 -7.68 0.87 -8.50
N ALA A 27 -7.61 1.88 -9.35
CA ALA A 27 -6.38 2.20 -10.06
C ALA A 27 -5.23 2.58 -9.10
N TYR A 28 -5.55 3.09 -7.92
CA TYR A 28 -4.54 3.43 -6.92
C TYR A 28 -4.09 2.23 -6.09
N LEU A 29 -4.93 1.20 -6.01
CA LEU A 29 -4.58 -0.01 -5.29
C LEU A 29 -3.79 -0.99 -6.15
N THR A 30 -4.15 -1.12 -7.41
CA THR A 30 -3.55 -2.11 -8.31
C THR A 30 -2.03 -2.10 -8.32
N PRO A 31 -1.35 -0.94 -8.37
CA PRO A 31 0.12 -0.95 -8.37
C PRO A 31 0.74 -1.58 -7.13
N LEU A 32 0.04 -1.58 -5.98
CA LEU A 32 0.59 -2.13 -4.75
C LEU A 32 0.82 -3.64 -4.83
N PHE A 33 0.09 -4.34 -5.71
CA PHE A 33 0.25 -5.78 -5.86
C PHE A 33 1.57 -6.18 -6.49
N LYS A 34 2.31 -5.22 -7.06
CA LYS A 34 3.60 -5.50 -7.70
C LYS A 34 4.77 -5.55 -6.72
N PHE A 35 4.58 -5.08 -5.50
CA PHE A 35 5.71 -4.81 -4.62
C PHE A 35 5.69 -5.68 -3.37
N ASN A 36 6.89 -6.01 -2.90
CA ASN A 36 7.09 -6.67 -1.61
C ASN A 36 7.53 -5.67 -0.56
N LYS A 37 8.53 -4.86 -0.87
CA LYS A 37 9.16 -3.94 0.08
C LYS A 37 8.96 -2.51 -0.39
N ILE A 38 8.96 -1.59 0.57
CA ILE A 38 8.83 -0.16 0.27
C ILE A 38 9.99 0.35 -0.58
N THR A 39 11.11 -0.35 -0.58
CA THR A 39 12.29 0.02 -1.36
C THR A 39 12.30 -0.58 -2.76
N ASP A 40 11.27 -1.36 -3.12
CA ASP A 40 11.26 -2.04 -4.41
C ASP A 40 11.17 -1.07 -5.56
N LYS A 41 11.88 -1.44 -6.64
CA LYS A 41 11.79 -0.73 -7.91
C LYS A 41 10.62 -1.24 -8.71
N ASP A 42 10.22 -0.46 -9.72
CA ASP A 42 9.25 -0.95 -10.70
C ASP A 42 9.81 -2.21 -11.36
N PRO A 43 9.07 -3.33 -11.33
CA PRO A 43 9.60 -4.59 -11.84
C PRO A 43 9.80 -4.62 -13.36
N GLN A 44 9.17 -3.72 -14.10
CA GLN A 44 9.29 -3.67 -15.56
C GLN A 44 10.21 -2.56 -16.03
N LEU A 45 10.05 -1.37 -15.44
CA LEU A 45 10.76 -0.18 -15.89
C LEU A 45 11.98 0.14 -15.03
N GLY A 46 12.10 -0.48 -13.86
CA GLY A 46 13.25 -0.30 -12.98
C GLY A 46 13.31 1.03 -12.25
N PHE A 47 12.22 1.77 -12.18
CA PHE A 47 12.20 3.05 -11.46
C PHE A 47 12.47 2.83 -9.97
N PRO A 48 13.51 3.47 -9.41
CA PRO A 48 13.72 3.42 -7.97
C PRO A 48 12.61 4.24 -7.28
N GLY A 49 12.20 3.78 -6.10
CA GLY A 49 11.16 4.47 -5.35
C GLY A 49 9.76 4.24 -5.86
N ALA A 50 9.56 3.29 -6.79
CA ALA A 50 8.25 3.02 -7.35
C ALA A 50 7.26 2.54 -6.29
N ALA A 51 7.70 1.65 -5.37
CA ALA A 51 6.82 1.16 -4.31
C ALA A 51 6.39 2.30 -3.39
N LYS A 52 7.33 3.18 -3.04
CA LYS A 52 7.03 4.33 -2.19
C LYS A 52 6.02 5.26 -2.86
N SER A 53 6.21 5.54 -4.15
CA SER A 53 5.27 6.36 -4.90
C SER A 53 3.87 5.74 -4.94
N ALA A 54 3.80 4.42 -5.15
CA ALA A 54 2.53 3.73 -5.20
C ALA A 54 1.79 3.82 -3.86
N VAL A 55 2.51 3.66 -2.75
CA VAL A 55 1.92 3.75 -1.42
C VAL A 55 1.44 5.18 -1.14
N LEU A 56 2.26 6.18 -1.49
CA LEU A 56 1.86 7.58 -1.31
C LEU A 56 0.60 7.91 -2.11
N GLY A 57 0.56 7.46 -3.36
CA GLY A 57 -0.61 7.68 -4.20
C GLY A 57 -1.86 7.02 -3.64
N PHE A 58 -1.73 5.81 -3.14
CA PHE A 58 -2.85 5.13 -2.53
C PHE A 58 -3.35 5.89 -1.29
N LEU A 59 -2.44 6.26 -0.39
CA LEU A 59 -2.82 6.97 0.83
C LEU A 59 -3.51 8.30 0.52
N ALA A 60 -3.02 9.01 -0.50
CA ALA A 60 -3.61 10.29 -0.88
C ALA A 60 -5.03 10.14 -1.42
N ASN A 61 -5.41 8.96 -1.88
CA ASN A 61 -6.70 8.72 -2.51
C ASN A 61 -7.58 7.74 -1.74
N SER A 62 -7.30 7.54 -0.46
CA SER A 62 -8.04 6.58 0.36
C SER A 62 -8.85 7.23 1.47
N GLN A 63 -9.16 8.52 1.37
CA GLN A 63 -9.87 9.23 2.43
C GLN A 63 -11.25 8.68 2.70
N SER A 64 -11.92 8.16 1.67
CA SER A 64 -13.26 7.61 1.84
C SER A 64 -13.27 6.22 2.46
N TRP A 65 -12.10 5.57 2.55
CA TRP A 65 -11.99 4.27 3.19
C TRP A 65 -11.78 4.49 4.69
N LYS A 66 -12.79 4.12 5.48
CA LYS A 66 -12.82 4.40 6.91
C LYS A 66 -13.09 3.14 7.70
N GLY A 67 -12.94 3.23 9.01
CA GLY A 67 -13.14 2.12 9.91
C GLY A 67 -11.84 1.69 10.55
N GLU A 68 -11.93 0.72 11.46
CA GLU A 68 -10.75 0.32 12.24
C GLU A 68 -9.71 -0.37 11.38
N THR A 69 -10.14 -1.25 10.49
CA THR A 69 -9.20 -1.94 9.60
C THR A 69 -8.49 -0.94 8.70
N ALA A 70 -9.25 0.04 8.15
CA ALA A 70 -8.66 1.09 7.32
C ALA A 70 -7.60 1.86 8.10
N ARG A 71 -7.93 2.25 9.32
CA ARG A 71 -6.99 3.02 10.15
C ARG A 71 -5.71 2.23 10.40
N LYS A 72 -5.84 0.95 10.76
CA LYS A 72 -4.67 0.11 11.06
C LYS A 72 -3.79 -0.08 9.82
N ILE A 73 -4.39 -0.34 8.67
CA ILE A 73 -3.63 -0.56 7.45
C ILE A 73 -2.96 0.73 6.98
N LYS A 74 -3.66 1.85 7.07
CA LYS A 74 -3.04 3.14 6.72
C LYS A 74 -1.85 3.45 7.62
N GLU A 75 -1.96 3.14 8.92
CA GLU A 75 -0.83 3.31 9.83
C GLU A 75 0.33 2.39 9.47
N GLU A 76 0.02 1.16 9.10
CA GLU A 76 1.03 0.21 8.67
C GLU A 76 1.78 0.71 7.44
N LEU A 77 1.05 1.22 6.45
CA LEU A 77 1.66 1.78 5.24
C LEU A 77 2.52 3.01 5.55
N LYS A 78 2.02 3.88 6.43
CA LYS A 78 2.80 5.05 6.84
C LYS A 78 4.09 4.64 7.54
N GLY A 79 4.03 3.57 8.34
CA GLY A 79 5.23 3.03 8.99
C GLY A 79 6.26 2.57 7.98
N LEU A 80 5.82 1.95 6.88
CA LEU A 80 6.74 1.55 5.82
C LEU A 80 7.40 2.76 5.16
N LEU A 81 6.65 3.84 4.96
CA LEU A 81 7.20 5.06 4.35
C LEU A 81 8.27 5.69 5.22
N ASN A 82 8.23 5.49 6.52
CA ASN A 82 9.22 6.03 7.44
C ASN A 82 10.45 5.15 7.60
N GLN A 83 10.49 4.01 6.95
CA GLN A 83 11.66 3.15 6.94
C GLN A 83 12.62 3.61 5.85
N ASN A 84 13.89 3.54 6.14
CA ASN A 84 14.90 3.90 5.14
C ASN A 84 15.78 2.71 4.81
#